data_58d0fb2a6ed973c282702d9b637e2ae5
#
_entry.id   58d0fb2a6ed973c282702d9b637e2ae5
#
_cell.length_a   1.000
_cell.length_b   1.000
_cell.length_c   1.000
_cell.angle_alpha   90.00
_cell.angle_beta   90.00
_cell.angle_gamma   90.00
#
_symmetry.space_group_name_H-M   'P 1'
#
loop_
_entity.id
_entity.type
_entity.pdbx_description
1 polymer ?
#
loop_
_entity_poly.entity_id
_entity_poly.type
_entity_poly.pdbx_seq_one_letter_code
_entity_poly.pdbx_strand_id
1 'polypeptide(L)'
;MRSFAILGDSTCDLNKDLRTQLDVDYVQMNFVLDGKEYPASLDWEGMSAKTFYDQMREGKRITTTQVPAETFVNKFTEYLEKGMDVLYISCSSALSGSINTAKVVAKELQEKYPDGKIVCVDALNSSFGQGIEIMWASRMRSDGSTIEEVAEFLEKNRNCVNQVGFVEKLDYLKRAGRVTASSAFFGNLIGIKPLLISDAKGQNFAVKKVKGMQNAMTEAVAMAKERIIEPEDQILYISHADSKENAQKLGEMVKEATGCKEDRKSVV
;
A
#
# COMPACT_ATOMS: atom_id res chain seq x y z
N MET A 1 -0.33 -26.64 15.30
CA MET A 1 -0.79 -25.51 14.48
C MET A 1 0.16 -25.44 13.27
N ARG A 2 -0.33 -25.32 12.05
CA ARG A 2 0.54 -25.09 10.88
C ARG A 2 1.10 -23.67 10.95
N SER A 3 2.37 -23.50 10.59
CA SER A 3 2.92 -22.18 10.38
C SER A 3 2.31 -21.56 9.10
N PHE A 4 2.29 -20.25 9.01
CA PHE A 4 1.80 -19.57 7.81
C PHE A 4 2.74 -18.45 7.34
N ALA A 5 2.83 -18.29 6.03
CA ALA A 5 3.49 -17.18 5.40
C ALA A 5 2.54 -15.97 5.30
N ILE A 6 3.08 -14.78 5.39
CA ILE A 6 2.35 -13.52 5.18
C ILE A 6 2.85 -12.88 3.91
N LEU A 7 1.93 -12.60 2.99
CA LEU A 7 2.20 -12.00 1.69
C LEU A 7 1.46 -10.67 1.55
N GLY A 8 2.16 -9.65 1.09
CA GLY A 8 1.56 -8.45 0.52
C GLY A 8 1.57 -8.48 -1.00
N ASP A 9 1.40 -7.33 -1.63
CA ASP A 9 1.72 -7.11 -3.05
C ASP A 9 2.59 -5.85 -3.22
N SER A 10 2.96 -5.54 -4.46
CA SER A 10 3.86 -4.41 -4.78
C SER A 10 3.38 -3.04 -4.29
N THR A 11 2.17 -2.92 -3.78
CA THR A 11 1.61 -1.64 -3.30
C THR A 11 1.76 -1.43 -1.80
N CYS A 12 2.34 -2.39 -1.05
CA CYS A 12 2.44 -2.29 0.41
C CYS A 12 3.55 -1.35 0.91
N ASP A 13 4.44 -0.91 0.02
CA ASP A 13 5.55 0.02 0.28
C ASP A 13 6.54 -0.42 1.37
N LEU A 14 6.51 -1.70 1.75
CA LEU A 14 7.48 -2.26 2.68
C LEU A 14 8.80 -2.51 1.97
N ASN A 15 9.84 -1.77 2.33
CA ASN A 15 11.17 -1.98 1.81
C ASN A 15 11.76 -3.34 2.25
N LYS A 16 12.88 -3.74 1.66
CA LYS A 16 13.53 -5.04 1.91
C LYS A 16 13.86 -5.27 3.38
N ASP A 17 14.37 -4.24 4.07
CA ASP A 17 14.76 -4.36 5.47
C ASP A 17 13.55 -4.63 6.36
N LEU A 18 12.45 -3.89 6.15
CA LEU A 18 11.20 -4.13 6.87
C LEU A 18 10.63 -5.53 6.56
N ARG A 19 10.60 -5.95 5.30
CA ARG A 19 10.10 -7.29 4.95
C ARG A 19 10.94 -8.39 5.59
N THR A 20 12.26 -8.24 5.61
CA THR A 20 13.17 -9.20 6.28
C THR A 20 12.94 -9.22 7.78
N GLN A 21 12.84 -8.05 8.43
CA GLN A 21 12.59 -7.95 9.88
C GLN A 21 11.26 -8.58 10.28
N LEU A 22 10.24 -8.42 9.44
CA LEU A 22 8.88 -8.89 9.68
C LEU A 22 8.68 -10.36 9.26
N ASP A 23 9.65 -10.96 8.58
CA ASP A 23 9.51 -12.27 7.94
C ASP A 23 8.26 -12.34 7.06
N VAL A 24 8.14 -11.42 6.12
CA VAL A 24 7.02 -11.32 5.17
C VAL A 24 7.54 -11.24 3.74
N ASP A 25 6.72 -11.69 2.81
CA ASP A 25 7.04 -11.68 1.38
C ASP A 25 5.95 -10.94 0.60
N TYR A 26 6.05 -10.85 -0.71
CA TYR A 26 5.06 -10.19 -1.54
C TYR A 26 4.93 -10.83 -2.92
N VAL A 27 3.83 -10.56 -3.59
CA VAL A 27 3.58 -10.91 -4.99
C VAL A 27 3.69 -9.65 -5.85
N GLN A 28 4.34 -9.77 -7.01
CA GLN A 28 4.59 -8.63 -7.88
C GLN A 28 3.40 -8.34 -8.79
N MET A 29 2.98 -7.09 -8.82
CA MET A 29 2.19 -6.50 -9.90
C MET A 29 3.07 -6.22 -11.10
N ASN A 30 2.49 -5.81 -12.22
CA ASN A 30 3.26 -5.27 -13.33
C ASN A 30 2.92 -3.79 -13.56
N PHE A 31 3.86 -3.07 -14.18
CA PHE A 31 3.59 -1.78 -14.81
C PHE A 31 3.84 -1.86 -16.32
N VAL A 32 3.14 -1.02 -17.06
CA VAL A 32 3.24 -0.93 -18.51
C VAL A 32 3.88 0.40 -18.88
N LEU A 33 4.97 0.33 -19.64
CA LEU A 33 5.68 1.47 -20.18
C LEU A 33 5.95 1.23 -21.65
N ASP A 34 5.56 2.16 -22.51
CA ASP A 34 5.73 2.07 -23.96
C ASP A 34 5.19 0.74 -24.55
N GLY A 35 4.06 0.26 -24.01
CA GLY A 35 3.36 -0.97 -24.42
C GLY A 35 4.02 -2.28 -23.97
N LYS A 36 5.07 -2.22 -23.16
CA LYS A 36 5.71 -3.41 -22.56
C LYS A 36 5.41 -3.50 -21.08
N GLU A 37 5.16 -4.72 -20.60
CA GLU A 37 5.00 -5.02 -19.19
C GLU A 37 6.35 -5.28 -18.52
N TYR A 38 6.46 -4.78 -17.29
CA TYR A 38 7.62 -4.95 -16.42
C TYR A 38 7.13 -5.28 -15.01
N PRO A 39 7.84 -6.14 -14.26
CA PRO A 39 7.49 -6.41 -12.88
C PRO A 39 7.69 -5.15 -12.01
N ALA A 40 6.69 -4.85 -11.17
CA ALA A 40 6.76 -3.76 -10.20
C ALA A 40 7.43 -4.26 -8.91
N SER A 41 8.77 -4.23 -8.88
CA SER A 41 9.55 -4.66 -7.72
C SER A 41 9.55 -3.58 -6.63
N LEU A 42 9.31 -3.99 -5.37
CA LEU A 42 9.50 -3.15 -4.19
C LEU A 42 10.97 -2.75 -3.96
N ASP A 43 11.89 -3.49 -4.57
CA ASP A 43 13.34 -3.25 -4.47
C ASP A 43 13.91 -2.50 -5.68
N TRP A 44 13.04 -2.03 -6.59
CA TRP A 44 13.40 -1.30 -7.79
C TRP A 44 14.39 -2.05 -8.71
N GLU A 45 14.29 -3.38 -8.73
CA GLU A 45 15.08 -4.23 -9.61
C GLU A 45 14.72 -3.95 -11.08
N GLY A 46 15.72 -3.87 -11.93
CA GLY A 46 15.55 -3.63 -13.38
C GLY A 46 15.33 -2.16 -13.78
N MET A 47 14.80 -1.30 -12.91
CA MET A 47 14.67 0.14 -13.17
C MET A 47 14.72 0.91 -11.84
N SER A 48 15.60 1.90 -11.72
CA SER A 48 15.65 2.71 -10.50
C SER A 48 14.40 3.57 -10.34
N ALA A 49 14.00 3.86 -9.09
CA ALA A 49 12.91 4.77 -8.78
C ALA A 49 13.07 6.11 -9.50
N LYS A 50 14.28 6.67 -9.48
CA LYS A 50 14.58 7.94 -10.16
C LYS A 50 14.28 7.84 -11.66
N THR A 51 14.77 6.81 -12.34
CA THR A 51 14.53 6.62 -13.78
C THR A 51 13.04 6.50 -14.08
N PHE A 52 12.30 5.74 -13.27
CA PHE A 52 10.86 5.55 -13.40
C PHE A 52 10.10 6.88 -13.31
N TYR A 53 10.37 7.67 -12.26
CA TYR A 53 9.69 8.95 -12.05
C TYR A 53 10.13 10.03 -13.03
N ASP A 54 11.37 10.03 -13.51
CA ASP A 54 11.83 10.94 -14.55
C ASP A 54 11.06 10.70 -15.87
N GLN A 55 10.83 9.47 -16.26
CA GLN A 55 10.00 9.15 -17.43
C GLN A 55 8.57 9.66 -17.27
N MET A 56 7.97 9.59 -16.07
CA MET A 56 6.67 10.18 -15.81
C MET A 56 6.69 11.72 -15.93
N ARG A 57 7.77 12.37 -15.44
CA ARG A 57 7.97 13.83 -15.55
C ARG A 57 8.12 14.26 -17.02
N GLU A 58 8.77 13.46 -17.84
CA GLU A 58 8.90 13.62 -19.29
C GLU A 58 7.60 13.41 -20.06
N GLY A 59 6.52 12.99 -19.35
CA GLY A 59 5.19 12.85 -19.92
C GLY A 59 4.87 11.44 -20.43
N LYS A 60 5.74 10.46 -20.24
CA LYS A 60 5.43 9.07 -20.56
C LYS A 60 4.25 8.58 -19.74
N ARG A 61 3.39 7.80 -20.39
CA ARG A 61 2.25 7.18 -19.73
C ARG A 61 2.66 5.84 -19.16
N ILE A 62 2.73 5.78 -17.83
CA ILE A 62 2.93 4.53 -17.08
C ILE A 62 1.59 4.14 -16.45
N THR A 63 1.20 2.90 -16.62
CA THR A 63 0.00 2.31 -16.01
C THR A 63 0.37 1.03 -15.29
N THR A 64 -0.45 0.60 -14.35
CA THR A 64 -0.23 -0.65 -13.60
C THR A 64 -1.29 -1.68 -13.97
N THR A 65 -0.94 -2.96 -13.89
CA THR A 65 -1.86 -4.07 -13.97
C THR A 65 -1.95 -4.75 -12.60
N GLN A 66 -3.02 -5.49 -12.37
CA GLN A 66 -3.13 -6.33 -11.17
C GLN A 66 -2.04 -7.42 -11.16
N VAL A 67 -1.85 -8.08 -10.03
CA VAL A 67 -0.96 -9.26 -9.92
C VAL A 67 -1.47 -10.35 -10.87
N PRO A 68 -0.61 -10.90 -11.76
CA PRO A 68 -0.97 -12.01 -12.66
C PRO A 68 -1.35 -13.28 -11.87
N ALA A 69 -2.31 -14.04 -12.40
CA ALA A 69 -2.72 -15.30 -11.77
C ALA A 69 -1.55 -16.29 -11.60
N GLU A 70 -0.68 -16.38 -12.59
CA GLU A 70 0.52 -17.23 -12.53
C GLU A 70 1.44 -16.87 -11.36
N THR A 71 1.59 -15.58 -11.05
CA THR A 71 2.37 -15.11 -9.91
C THR A 71 1.80 -15.62 -8.59
N PHE A 72 0.47 -15.58 -8.43
CA PHE A 72 -0.20 -16.17 -7.26
C PHE A 72 -0.04 -17.68 -7.20
N VAL A 73 -0.25 -18.39 -8.33
CA VAL A 73 -0.08 -19.84 -8.40
C VAL A 73 1.32 -20.22 -7.92
N ASN A 74 2.36 -19.61 -8.48
CA ASN A 74 3.74 -19.91 -8.15
C ASN A 74 4.04 -19.62 -6.67
N LYS A 75 3.67 -18.44 -6.18
CA LYS A 75 3.98 -18.01 -4.81
C LYS A 75 3.20 -18.81 -3.75
N PHE A 76 1.92 -19.05 -3.97
CA PHE A 76 1.12 -19.84 -3.03
C PHE A 76 1.57 -21.30 -2.99
N THR A 77 1.84 -21.90 -4.17
CA THR A 77 2.37 -23.27 -4.27
C THR A 77 3.69 -23.40 -3.53
N GLU A 78 4.60 -22.44 -3.68
CA GLU A 78 5.91 -22.42 -2.99
C GLU A 78 5.76 -22.62 -1.47
N TYR A 79 4.81 -21.94 -0.84
CA TYR A 79 4.59 -22.05 0.60
C TYR A 79 3.79 -23.29 1.01
N LEU A 80 2.79 -23.66 0.20
CA LEU A 80 2.02 -24.89 0.47
C LEU A 80 2.89 -26.15 0.39
N GLU A 81 3.86 -26.21 -0.54
CA GLU A 81 4.80 -27.31 -0.67
C GLU A 81 5.81 -27.35 0.50
N LYS A 82 6.09 -26.22 1.13
CA LYS A 82 6.85 -26.16 2.39
C LYS A 82 6.04 -26.55 3.62
N GLY A 83 4.76 -26.93 3.45
CA GLY A 83 3.86 -27.30 4.54
C GLY A 83 3.33 -26.08 5.32
N MET A 84 3.41 -24.88 4.78
CA MET A 84 2.91 -23.64 5.36
C MET A 84 1.55 -23.27 4.79
N ASP A 85 0.70 -22.64 5.60
CA ASP A 85 -0.49 -21.93 5.13
C ASP A 85 -0.11 -20.55 4.58
N VAL A 86 -1.01 -19.87 3.88
CA VAL A 86 -0.73 -18.56 3.27
C VAL A 86 -1.78 -17.54 3.67
N LEU A 87 -1.35 -16.44 4.25
CA LEU A 87 -2.16 -15.24 4.46
C LEU A 87 -1.75 -14.17 3.43
N TYR A 88 -2.61 -13.88 2.49
CA TYR A 88 -2.41 -12.81 1.53
C TYR A 88 -3.25 -11.58 1.92
N ILE A 89 -2.58 -10.47 2.15
CA ILE A 89 -3.17 -9.17 2.49
C ILE A 89 -3.05 -8.28 1.25
N SER A 90 -4.16 -8.10 0.55
CA SER A 90 -4.23 -7.42 -0.74
C SER A 90 -4.34 -5.90 -0.58
N CYS A 91 -3.81 -5.17 -1.55
CA CYS A 91 -4.27 -3.81 -1.83
C CYS A 91 -5.81 -3.77 -1.93
N SER A 92 -6.39 -2.64 -1.58
CA SER A 92 -7.83 -2.43 -1.65
C SER A 92 -8.46 -2.92 -2.95
N SER A 93 -9.54 -3.69 -2.82
CA SER A 93 -10.37 -4.14 -3.95
C SER A 93 -10.99 -3.00 -4.76
N ALA A 94 -11.11 -1.82 -4.17
CA ALA A 94 -11.57 -0.61 -4.86
C ALA A 94 -10.50 0.00 -5.79
N LEU A 95 -9.24 -0.40 -5.65
CA LEU A 95 -8.09 0.11 -6.40
C LEU A 95 -7.49 -0.92 -7.36
N SER A 96 -7.57 -2.22 -7.01
CA SER A 96 -6.96 -3.32 -7.77
C SER A 96 -7.84 -4.57 -7.76
N GLY A 97 -7.85 -5.29 -8.88
CA GLY A 97 -8.49 -6.61 -8.98
C GLY A 97 -7.69 -7.77 -8.37
N SER A 98 -6.50 -7.52 -7.83
CA SER A 98 -5.58 -8.57 -7.34
C SER A 98 -6.22 -9.52 -6.33
N ILE A 99 -7.03 -9.01 -5.39
CA ILE A 99 -7.74 -9.83 -4.41
C ILE A 99 -8.68 -10.85 -5.04
N ASN A 100 -9.38 -10.47 -6.12
CA ASN A 100 -10.30 -11.36 -6.79
C ASN A 100 -9.56 -12.49 -7.52
N THR A 101 -8.44 -12.15 -8.19
CA THR A 101 -7.57 -13.14 -8.82
C THR A 101 -6.97 -14.09 -7.77
N ALA A 102 -6.49 -13.55 -6.64
CA ALA A 102 -5.96 -14.38 -5.55
C ALA A 102 -7.00 -15.37 -5.01
N LYS A 103 -8.25 -14.94 -4.81
CA LYS A 103 -9.33 -15.79 -4.32
C LYS A 103 -9.67 -16.92 -5.30
N VAL A 104 -9.63 -16.66 -6.61
CA VAL A 104 -9.84 -17.69 -7.64
C VAL A 104 -8.71 -18.72 -7.57
N VAL A 105 -7.45 -18.27 -7.58
CA VAL A 105 -6.28 -19.16 -7.49
C VAL A 105 -6.28 -19.93 -6.16
N ALA A 106 -6.63 -19.30 -5.05
CA ALA A 106 -6.72 -19.96 -3.75
C ALA A 106 -7.72 -21.14 -3.78
N LYS A 107 -8.88 -20.93 -4.42
CA LYS A 107 -9.89 -21.99 -4.57
C LYS A 107 -9.37 -23.17 -5.41
N GLU A 108 -8.70 -22.90 -6.52
CA GLU A 108 -8.12 -23.92 -7.40
C GLU A 108 -7.02 -24.71 -6.67
N LEU A 109 -6.13 -24.01 -5.94
CA LEU A 109 -5.07 -24.66 -5.19
C LEU A 109 -5.58 -25.46 -3.99
N GLN A 110 -6.69 -25.08 -3.38
CA GLN A 110 -7.31 -25.82 -2.27
C GLN A 110 -7.70 -27.25 -2.68
N GLU A 111 -8.10 -27.48 -3.94
CA GLU A 111 -8.39 -28.82 -4.45
C GLU A 111 -7.12 -29.67 -4.56
N LYS A 112 -5.99 -29.05 -4.88
CA LYS A 112 -4.68 -29.72 -5.01
C LYS A 112 -3.96 -29.91 -3.67
N TYR A 113 -4.18 -29.00 -2.74
CA TYR A 113 -3.53 -28.97 -1.41
C TYR A 113 -4.59 -28.95 -0.30
N PRO A 114 -5.34 -30.06 -0.09
CA PRO A 114 -6.48 -30.07 0.84
C PRO A 114 -6.10 -29.82 2.31
N ASP A 115 -4.85 -30.13 2.69
CA ASP A 115 -4.35 -29.89 4.05
C ASP A 115 -3.80 -28.47 4.27
N GLY A 116 -3.59 -27.73 3.19
CA GLY A 116 -3.10 -26.35 3.23
C GLY A 116 -4.23 -25.36 3.23
N LYS A 117 -4.01 -24.17 3.78
CA LYS A 117 -5.00 -23.10 3.81
C LYS A 117 -4.44 -21.84 3.14
N ILE A 118 -5.27 -21.18 2.34
CA ILE A 118 -4.99 -19.87 1.78
C ILE A 118 -6.09 -18.91 2.20
N VAL A 119 -5.74 -17.88 2.96
CA VAL A 119 -6.65 -16.82 3.40
C VAL A 119 -6.30 -15.53 2.70
N CYS A 120 -7.28 -14.90 2.06
CA CYS A 120 -7.10 -13.65 1.32
C CYS A 120 -7.91 -12.53 1.99
N VAL A 121 -7.22 -11.54 2.55
CA VAL A 121 -7.80 -10.37 3.23
C VAL A 121 -7.70 -9.14 2.33
N ASP A 122 -8.79 -8.41 2.19
CA ASP A 122 -8.84 -7.11 1.53
C ASP A 122 -8.51 -6.01 2.55
N ALA A 123 -7.36 -5.37 2.41
CA ALA A 123 -6.93 -4.33 3.34
C ALA A 123 -7.82 -3.08 3.32
N LEU A 124 -8.59 -2.83 2.26
CA LEU A 124 -9.25 -1.54 1.99
C LEU A 124 -8.28 -0.33 2.09
N ASN A 125 -7.00 -0.60 2.00
CA ASN A 125 -5.91 0.35 2.05
C ASN A 125 -4.93 0.10 0.90
N SER A 126 -3.99 1.00 0.72
CA SER A 126 -2.84 0.88 -0.18
C SER A 126 -1.62 1.48 0.47
N SER A 127 -0.46 1.40 -0.16
CA SER A 127 0.76 2.00 0.36
C SER A 127 1.05 1.50 1.80
N PHE A 128 1.60 2.33 2.67
CA PHE A 128 1.81 1.96 4.07
C PHE A 128 0.52 1.63 4.83
N GLY A 129 -0.65 2.01 4.35
CA GLY A 129 -1.90 1.54 4.98
C GLY A 129 -2.02 0.02 4.93
N GLN A 130 -1.78 -0.58 3.77
CA GLN A 130 -1.66 -2.03 3.61
C GLN A 130 -0.42 -2.56 4.35
N GLY A 131 0.70 -1.84 4.29
CA GLY A 131 1.94 -2.21 4.99
C GLY A 131 1.76 -2.31 6.51
N ILE A 132 0.99 -1.41 7.12
CA ILE A 132 0.65 -1.44 8.55
C ILE A 132 -0.13 -2.72 8.91
N GLU A 133 -1.08 -3.11 8.08
CA GLU A 133 -1.84 -4.35 8.30
C GLU A 133 -0.95 -5.59 8.20
N ILE A 134 0.02 -5.60 7.26
CA ILE A 134 1.03 -6.65 7.17
C ILE A 134 1.92 -6.68 8.42
N MET A 135 2.28 -5.52 8.96
CA MET A 135 3.04 -5.43 10.22
C MET A 135 2.25 -5.95 11.42
N TRP A 136 0.95 -5.63 11.50
CA TRP A 136 0.08 -6.20 12.53
C TRP A 136 -0.01 -7.72 12.43
N ALA A 137 -0.21 -8.24 11.22
CA ALA A 137 -0.25 -9.69 10.97
C ALA A 137 1.06 -10.38 11.39
N SER A 138 2.21 -9.80 11.05
CA SER A 138 3.51 -10.33 11.43
C SER A 138 3.71 -10.36 12.95
N ARG A 139 3.32 -9.29 13.64
CA ARG A 139 3.38 -9.24 15.11
C ARG A 139 2.47 -10.28 15.74
N MET A 140 1.21 -10.35 15.34
CA MET A 140 0.27 -11.35 15.87
C MET A 140 0.74 -12.78 15.63
N ARG A 141 1.30 -13.08 14.44
CA ARG A 141 1.93 -14.38 14.16
C ARG A 141 3.08 -14.67 15.13
N SER A 142 3.92 -13.68 15.39
CA SER A 142 5.04 -13.83 16.33
C SER A 142 4.56 -14.04 17.78
N ASP A 143 3.41 -13.48 18.14
CA ASP A 143 2.75 -13.65 19.44
C ASP A 143 1.95 -14.98 19.51
N GLY A 144 1.97 -15.81 18.46
CA GLY A 144 1.38 -17.15 18.44
C GLY A 144 -0.07 -17.23 17.95
N SER A 145 -0.62 -16.15 17.36
CA SER A 145 -1.98 -16.16 16.80
C SER A 145 -2.08 -17.09 15.58
N THR A 146 -3.25 -17.68 15.40
CA THR A 146 -3.59 -18.49 14.22
C THR A 146 -3.85 -17.58 13.00
N ILE A 147 -3.80 -18.16 11.80
CA ILE A 147 -4.10 -17.44 10.56
C ILE A 147 -5.53 -16.87 10.56
N GLU A 148 -6.49 -17.58 11.18
CA GLU A 148 -7.87 -17.15 11.31
C GLU A 148 -8.02 -15.95 12.24
N GLU A 149 -7.40 -16.01 13.42
CA GLU A 149 -7.41 -14.90 14.39
C GLU A 149 -6.79 -13.63 13.78
N VAL A 150 -5.70 -13.78 13.03
CA VAL A 150 -5.09 -12.65 12.31
C VAL A 150 -6.01 -12.10 11.23
N ALA A 151 -6.60 -12.96 10.40
CA ALA A 151 -7.51 -12.52 9.34
C ALA A 151 -8.74 -11.80 9.91
N GLU A 152 -9.37 -12.35 10.96
CA GLU A 152 -10.51 -11.71 11.64
C GLU A 152 -10.13 -10.35 12.23
N PHE A 153 -8.97 -10.27 12.89
CA PHE A 153 -8.47 -9.00 13.42
C PHE A 153 -8.30 -7.95 12.33
N LEU A 154 -7.68 -8.30 11.20
CA LEU A 154 -7.46 -7.39 10.09
C LEU A 154 -8.79 -6.91 9.50
N GLU A 155 -9.72 -7.82 9.21
CA GLU A 155 -11.03 -7.47 8.66
C GLU A 155 -11.81 -6.52 9.57
N LYS A 156 -11.69 -6.67 10.88
CA LYS A 156 -12.34 -5.81 11.87
C LYS A 156 -11.68 -4.44 12.00
N ASN A 157 -10.36 -4.37 11.86
CA ASN A 157 -9.58 -3.17 12.21
C ASN A 157 -9.02 -2.39 10.99
N ARG A 158 -9.15 -2.88 9.75
CA ARG A 158 -8.63 -2.24 8.54
C ARG A 158 -9.05 -0.77 8.35
N ASN A 159 -10.23 -0.39 8.86
CA ASN A 159 -10.69 1.00 8.83
C ASN A 159 -10.10 1.87 9.95
N CYS A 160 -9.30 1.31 10.86
CA CYS A 160 -8.58 2.09 11.88
C CYS A 160 -7.28 2.69 11.33
N VAL A 161 -6.81 2.23 10.17
CA VAL A 161 -5.64 2.80 9.50
C VAL A 161 -6.04 4.09 8.79
N ASN A 162 -5.42 5.20 9.18
CA ASN A 162 -5.65 6.50 8.56
C ASN A 162 -4.52 6.86 7.60
N GLN A 163 -4.87 7.10 6.34
CA GLN A 163 -3.95 7.57 5.31
C GLN A 163 -4.29 8.99 4.90
N VAL A 164 -3.29 9.86 4.86
CA VAL A 164 -3.38 11.20 4.29
C VAL A 164 -2.24 11.37 3.31
N GLY A 165 -2.56 11.74 2.09
CA GLY A 165 -1.57 11.95 1.05
C GLY A 165 -1.88 13.19 0.20
N PHE A 166 -0.91 13.61 -0.58
CA PHE A 166 -1.09 14.62 -1.60
C PHE A 166 -0.17 14.33 -2.80
N VAL A 167 -0.56 14.79 -3.96
CA VAL A 167 0.21 14.59 -5.19
C VAL A 167 0.59 15.93 -5.81
N GLU A 168 1.68 15.92 -6.56
CA GLU A 168 2.15 17.11 -7.24
C GLU A 168 1.17 17.58 -8.31
N LYS A 169 0.63 16.65 -9.10
CA LYS A 169 -0.35 16.90 -10.17
C LYS A 169 -1.44 15.84 -10.12
N LEU A 170 -2.68 16.27 -10.07
CA LEU A 170 -3.85 15.36 -10.08
C LEU A 170 -3.94 14.53 -11.37
N ASP A 171 -3.35 15.01 -12.46
CA ASP A 171 -3.36 14.33 -13.74
C ASP A 171 -2.77 12.91 -13.68
N TYR A 172 -1.77 12.66 -12.82
CA TYR A 172 -1.21 11.34 -12.64
C TYR A 172 -2.27 10.35 -12.11
N LEU A 173 -3.00 10.75 -11.07
CA LEU A 173 -4.06 9.91 -10.49
C LEU A 173 -5.26 9.77 -11.40
N LYS A 174 -5.64 10.86 -12.10
CA LYS A 174 -6.72 10.82 -13.09
C LYS A 174 -6.43 9.84 -14.22
N ARG A 175 -5.18 9.85 -14.74
CA ARG A 175 -4.73 8.90 -15.77
C ARG A 175 -4.75 7.46 -15.27
N ALA A 176 -4.41 7.24 -14.02
CA ALA A 176 -4.44 5.91 -13.38
C ALA A 176 -5.87 5.41 -13.12
N GLY A 177 -6.86 6.31 -13.02
CA GLY A 177 -8.25 5.95 -12.71
C GLY A 177 -8.47 5.45 -11.27
N ARG A 178 -7.54 5.72 -10.35
CA ARG A 178 -7.58 5.25 -8.95
C ARG A 178 -7.84 6.37 -7.93
N VAL A 179 -8.50 7.43 -8.38
CA VAL A 179 -8.96 8.51 -7.49
C VAL A 179 -10.42 8.81 -7.76
N THR A 180 -11.19 8.89 -6.70
CA THR A 180 -12.57 9.36 -6.73
C THR A 180 -12.62 10.82 -6.32
N ALA A 181 -13.25 11.66 -7.12
CA ALA A 181 -13.48 13.07 -6.82
C ALA A 181 -14.70 13.57 -7.59
N SER A 182 -15.34 14.61 -7.09
CA SER A 182 -16.42 15.28 -7.83
C SER A 182 -15.88 15.93 -9.11
N SER A 183 -16.73 16.10 -10.13
CA SER A 183 -16.34 16.78 -11.39
C SER A 183 -15.81 18.20 -11.13
N ALA A 184 -16.36 18.90 -10.14
CA ALA A 184 -15.87 20.21 -9.70
C ALA A 184 -14.44 20.19 -9.14
N PHE A 185 -13.96 19.01 -8.73
CA PHE A 185 -12.59 18.84 -8.23
C PHE A 185 -11.57 18.96 -9.37
N PHE A 186 -11.95 18.63 -10.60
CA PHE A 186 -11.05 18.60 -11.76
C PHE A 186 -10.97 19.94 -12.55
N GLY A 187 -11.46 21.08 -11.99
CA GLY A 187 -11.34 22.40 -12.59
C GLY A 187 -9.88 22.90 -12.69
N ASN A 188 -9.69 24.21 -12.82
CA ASN A 188 -8.35 24.79 -12.92
C ASN A 188 -7.44 24.36 -11.76
N LEU A 189 -6.39 23.59 -12.06
CA LEU A 189 -5.52 22.94 -11.07
C LEU A 189 -4.08 23.46 -11.10
N ILE A 190 -3.80 24.57 -11.75
CA ILE A 190 -2.45 25.15 -11.82
C ILE A 190 -1.94 25.46 -10.41
N GLY A 191 -0.87 24.78 -9.99
CA GLY A 191 -0.26 24.94 -8.68
C GLY A 191 -1.08 24.39 -7.49
N ILE A 192 -2.20 23.71 -7.78
CA ILE A 192 -3.04 23.07 -6.76
C ILE A 192 -2.50 21.69 -6.42
N LYS A 193 -2.42 21.39 -5.14
CA LYS A 193 -2.09 20.09 -4.57
C LYS A 193 -3.36 19.50 -3.95
N PRO A 194 -3.91 18.42 -4.52
CA PRO A 194 -5.05 17.75 -3.91
C PRO A 194 -4.60 16.92 -2.71
N LEU A 195 -5.32 17.04 -1.60
CA LEU A 195 -5.20 16.12 -0.48
C LEU A 195 -6.15 14.94 -0.66
N LEU A 196 -5.64 13.78 -0.37
CA LEU A 196 -6.29 12.51 -0.55
C LEU A 196 -6.37 11.76 0.78
N ILE A 197 -7.42 11.00 0.95
CA ILE A 197 -7.55 10.01 2.02
C ILE A 197 -7.93 8.66 1.41
N SER A 198 -7.69 7.58 2.14
CA SER A 198 -8.40 6.33 1.91
C SER A 198 -9.75 6.42 2.65
N ASP A 199 -10.87 6.18 1.95
CA ASP A 199 -12.19 6.18 2.59
C ASP A 199 -12.53 4.78 3.16
N ALA A 200 -13.64 4.68 3.89
CA ALA A 200 -14.07 3.42 4.50
C ALA A 200 -14.40 2.30 3.48
N LYS A 201 -14.42 2.61 2.19
CA LYS A 201 -14.61 1.65 1.09
C LYS A 201 -13.29 1.29 0.40
N GLY A 202 -12.18 1.81 0.90
CA GLY A 202 -10.86 1.59 0.33
C GLY A 202 -10.57 2.38 -0.95
N GLN A 203 -11.34 3.44 -1.24
CA GLN A 203 -11.11 4.31 -2.38
C GLN A 203 -10.20 5.47 -2.01
N ASN A 204 -9.31 5.86 -2.91
CA ASN A 204 -8.59 7.12 -2.78
C ASN A 204 -9.55 8.27 -3.11
N PHE A 205 -9.87 9.08 -2.11
CA PHE A 205 -10.80 10.17 -2.24
C PHE A 205 -10.13 11.53 -2.05
N ALA A 206 -10.33 12.44 -3.01
CA ALA A 206 -9.80 13.79 -2.92
C ALA A 206 -10.72 14.68 -2.07
N VAL A 207 -10.22 15.10 -0.90
CA VAL A 207 -11.01 15.83 0.12
C VAL A 207 -10.79 17.32 0.11
N LYS A 208 -9.59 17.79 -0.28
CA LYS A 208 -9.25 19.21 -0.19
C LYS A 208 -8.29 19.62 -1.32
N LYS A 209 -8.36 20.89 -1.72
CA LYS A 209 -7.43 21.53 -2.65
C LYS A 209 -6.67 22.61 -1.93
N VAL A 210 -5.35 22.58 -2.01
CA VAL A 210 -4.50 23.64 -1.46
C VAL A 210 -3.50 24.13 -2.50
N LYS A 211 -3.10 25.37 -2.41
CA LYS A 211 -2.12 25.95 -3.34
C LYS A 211 -0.70 25.80 -2.80
N GLY A 212 0.14 25.14 -3.56
CA GLY A 212 1.57 24.96 -3.24
C GLY A 212 1.87 23.83 -2.27
N MET A 213 3.11 23.35 -2.31
CA MET A 213 3.57 22.18 -1.55
C MET A 213 3.58 22.43 -0.05
N GLN A 214 4.04 23.59 0.39
CA GLN A 214 4.09 23.94 1.82
C GLN A 214 2.71 23.90 2.47
N ASN A 215 1.71 24.47 1.81
CA ASN A 215 0.34 24.43 2.32
C ASN A 215 -0.24 23.01 2.32
N ALA A 216 0.13 22.16 1.35
CA ALA A 216 -0.29 20.77 1.34
C ALA A 216 0.29 19.99 2.52
N MET A 217 1.57 20.21 2.85
CA MET A 217 2.19 19.63 4.04
C MET A 217 1.53 20.12 5.33
N THR A 218 1.33 21.43 5.47
CA THR A 218 0.66 22.03 6.64
C THR A 218 -0.74 21.44 6.84
N GLU A 219 -1.49 21.27 5.77
CA GLU A 219 -2.83 20.69 5.84
C GLU A 219 -2.80 19.20 6.18
N ALA A 220 -1.86 18.44 5.61
CA ALA A 220 -1.68 17.03 5.95
C ALA A 220 -1.33 16.84 7.43
N VAL A 221 -0.48 17.72 7.99
CA VAL A 221 -0.17 17.78 9.43
C VAL A 221 -1.41 18.05 10.27
N ALA A 222 -2.24 19.03 9.87
CA ALA A 222 -3.48 19.34 10.57
C ALA A 222 -4.43 18.14 10.59
N MET A 223 -4.59 17.45 9.45
CA MET A 223 -5.42 16.25 9.35
C MET A 223 -4.86 15.09 10.19
N ALA A 224 -3.55 14.90 10.23
CA ALA A 224 -2.92 13.90 11.08
C ALA A 224 -3.17 14.21 12.58
N LYS A 225 -2.97 15.46 12.98
CA LYS A 225 -3.19 15.92 14.37
C LYS A 225 -4.64 15.72 14.83
N GLU A 226 -5.60 15.94 13.94
CA GLU A 226 -7.03 15.76 14.24
C GLU A 226 -7.41 14.30 14.50
N ARG A 227 -6.70 13.35 13.87
CA ARG A 227 -7.08 11.94 13.83
C ARG A 227 -6.23 11.03 14.67
N ILE A 228 -5.04 11.46 15.06
CA ILE A 228 -4.12 10.63 15.85
C ILE A 228 -4.63 10.47 17.27
N ILE A 229 -4.59 9.25 17.77
CA ILE A 229 -4.96 8.89 19.16
C ILE A 229 -3.68 8.38 19.81
N GLU A 230 -3.39 8.81 21.04
CA GLU A 230 -2.22 8.38 21.82
C GLU A 230 -0.92 8.48 20.97
N PRO A 231 -0.57 9.69 20.51
CA PRO A 231 0.53 9.89 19.54
C PRO A 231 1.89 9.40 20.02
N GLU A 232 2.10 9.34 21.34
CA GLU A 232 3.32 8.81 21.95
C GLU A 232 3.51 7.30 21.72
N ASP A 233 2.45 6.57 21.42
CA ASP A 233 2.45 5.13 21.15
C ASP A 233 2.33 4.82 19.65
N GLN A 234 2.25 5.85 18.79
CA GLN A 234 2.11 5.70 17.35
C GLN A 234 3.45 5.80 16.63
N ILE A 235 3.54 5.05 15.53
CA ILE A 235 4.64 5.16 14.57
C ILE A 235 4.08 5.80 13.29
N LEU A 236 4.73 6.87 12.84
CA LEU A 236 4.41 7.53 11.59
C LEU A 236 5.14 6.83 10.44
N TYR A 237 4.40 6.43 9.42
CA TYR A 237 4.95 5.92 8.17
C TYR A 237 4.71 6.91 7.03
N ILE A 238 5.76 7.22 6.28
CA ILE A 238 5.69 8.14 5.14
C ILE A 238 6.27 7.45 3.91
N SER A 239 5.46 7.30 2.89
CA SER A 239 5.92 6.90 1.56
C SER A 239 6.06 8.11 0.64
N HIS A 240 6.97 8.06 -0.31
CA HIS A 240 7.20 9.15 -1.25
C HIS A 240 7.61 8.67 -2.64
N ALA A 241 7.08 9.33 -3.65
CA ALA A 241 7.41 9.14 -5.06
C ALA A 241 8.57 10.07 -5.45
N ASP A 242 9.81 9.63 -5.26
CA ASP A 242 11.06 10.38 -5.55
C ASP A 242 11.06 11.82 -4.99
N SER A 243 10.60 11.97 -3.73
CA SER A 243 10.45 13.27 -3.04
C SER A 243 10.95 13.21 -1.59
N LYS A 244 12.17 12.70 -1.41
CA LYS A 244 12.77 12.44 -0.10
C LYS A 244 12.79 13.64 0.83
N GLU A 245 13.21 14.81 0.31
CA GLU A 245 13.32 16.05 1.11
C GLU A 245 11.94 16.47 1.67
N ASN A 246 10.90 16.45 0.83
CA ASN A 246 9.56 16.77 1.28
C ASN A 246 9.02 15.74 2.29
N ALA A 247 9.34 14.45 2.12
CA ALA A 247 8.96 13.41 3.06
C ALA A 247 9.65 13.60 4.43
N GLN A 248 10.93 13.96 4.43
CA GLN A 248 11.67 14.27 5.66
C GLN A 248 11.04 15.46 6.38
N LYS A 249 10.83 16.56 5.67
CA LYS A 249 10.22 17.77 6.21
C LYS A 249 8.80 17.50 6.76
N LEU A 250 7.99 16.73 6.03
CA LEU A 250 6.65 16.35 6.49
C LEU A 250 6.72 15.54 7.79
N GLY A 251 7.65 14.59 7.90
CA GLY A 251 7.84 13.80 9.12
C GLY A 251 8.19 14.65 10.32
N GLU A 252 9.10 15.60 10.18
CA GLU A 252 9.46 16.55 11.23
C GLU A 252 8.26 17.40 11.66
N MET A 253 7.51 17.94 10.70
CA MET A 253 6.31 18.73 10.98
C MET A 253 5.22 17.93 11.70
N VAL A 254 4.97 16.67 11.32
CA VAL A 254 3.98 15.83 12.01
C VAL A 254 4.44 15.49 13.42
N LYS A 255 5.71 15.12 13.61
CA LYS A 255 6.26 14.83 14.95
C LYS A 255 6.17 16.03 15.88
N GLU A 256 6.54 17.21 15.42
CA GLU A 256 6.43 18.46 16.20
C GLU A 256 4.97 18.76 16.56
N ALA A 257 4.04 18.56 15.63
CA ALA A 257 2.64 18.89 15.84
C ALA A 257 1.88 17.88 16.71
N THR A 258 2.27 16.61 16.71
CA THR A 258 1.53 15.51 17.34
C THR A 258 2.22 14.91 18.56
N GLY A 259 3.55 15.05 18.69
CA GLY A 259 4.34 14.38 19.72
C GLY A 259 4.66 12.91 19.41
N CYS A 260 4.35 12.42 18.22
CA CYS A 260 4.71 11.07 17.76
C CYS A 260 6.23 10.87 17.81
N LYS A 261 6.70 9.77 18.42
CA LYS A 261 8.13 9.58 18.74
C LYS A 261 8.96 9.09 17.56
N GLU A 262 8.39 8.23 16.72
CA GLU A 262 9.09 7.64 15.57
C GLU A 262 8.45 8.01 14.26
N ASP A 263 9.28 8.13 13.23
CA ASP A 263 8.86 8.17 11.84
C ASP A 263 9.71 7.22 10.98
N ARG A 264 9.09 6.55 10.02
CA ARG A 264 9.75 5.67 9.07
C ARG A 264 9.37 6.07 7.64
N LYS A 265 10.36 6.08 6.75
CA LYS A 265 10.21 6.57 5.38
C LYS A 265 10.63 5.52 4.35
N SER A 266 9.90 5.43 3.26
CA SER A 266 10.21 4.55 2.13
C SER A 266 9.94 5.23 0.79
N VAL A 267 10.69 4.84 -0.23
CA VAL A 267 10.44 5.20 -1.64
C VAL A 267 9.44 4.20 -2.22
N VAL A 268 8.42 4.73 -2.83
CA VAL A 268 7.40 3.94 -3.55
C VAL A 268 7.56 4.05 -5.05
#